data_1e83b8c277d3461703a0b41929d3509f
#
_entry.id   1e83b8c277d3461703a0b41929d3509f
#
_cell.length_a   1.000
_cell.length_b   1.000
_cell.length_c   1.000
_cell.angle_alpha   90.00
_cell.angle_beta   90.00
_cell.angle_gamma   90.00
#
_symmetry.space_group_name_H-M   'P 1'
#
loop_
_entity.id
_entity.type
_entity.pdbx_description
1 polymer ?
#
loop_
_entity_poly.entity_id
_entity_poly.type
_entity_poly.pdbx_seq_one_letter_code
_entity_poly.pdbx_strand_id
1 'polypeptide(L)'
;MCIRDSHKILKVMCDRHNKNYYKKYKKWCDEYFYLPHRKEARGIGGIFFDYKNDNFENDFKFVRDVGVTFQMLFNEIIKKKLKRKWTLKDKEFQYIKRGRYAEFNLLYDRGTKFGLQTGGNVEGILMSLPPIAKWK
;
A
#
# COMPACT_ATOMS: atom_id res chain seq x y z
N MET A 1 -14.89 10.79 0.89
CA MET A 1 -13.44 10.78 0.65
C MET A 1 -13.16 9.85 -0.52
N CYS A 2 -12.46 10.30 -1.52
CA CYS A 2 -12.04 9.51 -2.67
C CYS A 2 -10.51 9.30 -2.65
N ILE A 3 -9.99 8.57 -3.65
CA ILE A 3 -8.54 8.35 -3.79
C ILE A 3 -7.76 9.68 -3.81
N ARG A 4 -8.29 10.70 -4.52
CA ARG A 4 -7.66 12.04 -4.57
C ARG A 4 -7.55 12.68 -3.20
N ASP A 5 -8.54 12.48 -2.33
CA ASP A 5 -8.54 13.08 -0.99
C ASP A 5 -7.46 12.43 -0.11
N SER A 6 -7.30 11.09 -0.18
CA SER A 6 -6.25 10.39 0.57
C SER A 6 -4.86 10.86 0.13
N HIS A 7 -4.61 11.01 -1.17
CA HIS A 7 -3.33 11.53 -1.67
C HIS A 7 -3.08 12.99 -1.25
N LYS A 8 -4.11 13.85 -1.22
CA LYS A 8 -3.98 15.22 -0.71
C LYS A 8 -3.59 15.26 0.77
N ILE A 9 -4.22 14.43 1.60
CA ILE A 9 -3.92 14.35 3.03
C ILE A 9 -2.50 13.84 3.26
N LEU A 10 -2.08 12.79 2.55
CA LEU A 10 -0.70 12.29 2.60
C LEU A 10 0.30 13.37 2.19
N LYS A 11 -0.02 14.15 1.14
CA LYS A 11 0.83 15.27 0.73
C LYS A 11 0.95 16.33 1.82
N VAL A 12 -0.15 16.76 2.41
CA VAL A 12 -0.14 17.74 3.50
C VAL A 12 0.67 17.24 4.69
N MET A 13 0.54 15.98 5.07
CA MET A 13 1.33 15.38 6.15
C MET A 13 2.83 15.39 5.79
N CYS A 14 3.20 14.92 4.60
CA CYS A 14 4.59 14.93 4.15
C CYS A 14 5.19 16.34 4.13
N ASP A 15 4.43 17.33 3.67
CA ASP A 15 4.86 18.73 3.52
C ASP A 15 5.18 19.41 4.88
N ARG A 16 4.65 18.90 5.99
CA ARG A 16 5.00 19.35 7.35
C ARG A 16 6.43 18.99 7.74
N HIS A 17 6.96 17.90 7.18
CA HIS A 17 8.30 17.42 7.44
C HIS A 17 9.29 17.87 6.36
N ASN A 18 8.94 17.69 5.08
CA ASN A 18 9.74 18.14 3.95
C ASN A 18 8.87 18.23 2.68
N LYS A 19 8.96 19.34 1.95
CA LYS A 19 8.20 19.61 0.72
C LYS A 19 8.45 18.60 -0.40
N ASN A 20 9.59 17.91 -0.37
CA ASN A 20 9.96 16.91 -1.37
C ASN A 20 9.52 15.48 -1.00
N TYR A 21 9.13 15.21 0.25
CA TYR A 21 8.83 13.85 0.71
C TYR A 21 7.69 13.21 -0.06
N TYR A 22 6.57 13.91 -0.23
CA TYR A 22 5.45 13.35 -0.96
C TYR A 22 5.82 12.96 -2.40
N LYS A 23 6.50 13.84 -3.14
CA LYS A 23 6.94 13.56 -4.52
C LYS A 23 7.90 12.39 -4.58
N LYS A 24 8.91 12.37 -3.70
CA LYS A 24 9.92 11.30 -3.61
C LYS A 24 9.28 9.95 -3.29
N TYR A 25 8.49 9.88 -2.23
CA TYR A 25 7.93 8.63 -1.73
C TYR A 25 6.75 8.11 -2.55
N LYS A 26 5.99 9.02 -3.17
CA LYS A 26 4.96 8.63 -4.14
C LYS A 26 5.59 8.01 -5.39
N LYS A 27 6.61 8.63 -5.94
CA LYS A 27 7.34 8.08 -7.10
C LYS A 27 7.88 6.69 -6.77
N TRP A 28 8.53 6.53 -5.64
CA TRP A 28 9.05 5.24 -5.21
C TRP A 28 7.94 4.20 -5.01
N CYS A 29 6.81 4.58 -4.43
CA CYS A 29 5.63 3.72 -4.31
C CYS A 29 5.12 3.24 -5.67
N ASP A 30 4.98 4.16 -6.62
CA ASP A 30 4.46 3.86 -7.96
C ASP A 30 5.41 2.91 -8.73
N GLU A 31 6.73 3.10 -8.60
CA GLU A 31 7.75 2.26 -9.22
C GLU A 31 7.83 0.88 -8.57
N TYR A 32 7.90 0.82 -7.23
CA TYR A 32 8.04 -0.43 -6.49
C TYR A 32 6.83 -1.37 -6.67
N PHE A 33 5.62 -0.83 -6.63
CA PHE A 33 4.38 -1.61 -6.73
C PHE A 33 3.84 -1.76 -8.16
N TYR A 34 4.65 -1.50 -9.16
CA TYR A 34 4.28 -1.73 -10.55
C TYR A 34 4.36 -3.22 -10.91
N LEU A 35 3.45 -3.69 -11.76
CA LEU A 35 3.41 -5.05 -12.28
C LEU A 35 3.88 -5.07 -13.74
N PRO A 36 5.18 -5.32 -14.01
CA PRO A 36 5.73 -5.23 -15.38
C PRO A 36 5.04 -6.17 -16.36
N HIS A 37 4.74 -7.41 -15.94
CA HIS A 37 4.09 -8.41 -16.79
C HIS A 37 2.62 -8.07 -17.13
N ARG A 38 2.00 -7.19 -16.35
CA ARG A 38 0.63 -6.67 -16.59
C ARG A 38 0.63 -5.28 -17.19
N LYS A 39 1.76 -4.58 -17.17
CA LYS A 39 1.88 -3.16 -17.55
C LYS A 39 0.89 -2.27 -16.80
N GLU A 40 0.62 -2.58 -15.53
CA GLU A 40 -0.30 -1.83 -14.68
C GLU A 40 0.23 -1.64 -13.26
N ALA A 41 -0.28 -0.63 -12.56
CA ALA A 41 -0.04 -0.46 -11.13
C ALA A 41 -0.84 -1.51 -10.34
N ARG A 42 -0.23 -2.10 -9.30
CA ARG A 42 -0.90 -3.05 -8.40
C ARG A 42 -2.16 -2.47 -7.75
N GLY A 43 -2.15 -1.18 -7.43
CA GLY A 43 -3.24 -0.50 -6.73
C GLY A 43 -3.17 1.01 -6.90
N ILE A 44 -3.87 1.73 -6.03
CA ILE A 44 -4.00 3.19 -6.09
C ILE A 44 -2.74 3.95 -5.65
N GLY A 45 -1.72 3.25 -5.17
CA GLY A 45 -0.50 3.86 -4.64
C GLY A 45 -0.71 4.57 -3.30
N GLY A 46 0.23 5.40 -2.97
CA GLY A 46 0.32 6.16 -1.74
C GLY A 46 1.72 6.71 -1.59
N ILE A 47 2.32 6.55 -0.43
CA ILE A 47 3.74 6.78 -0.18
C ILE A 47 4.40 5.49 0.26
N PHE A 48 5.65 5.29 -0.15
CA PHE A 48 6.48 4.17 0.27
C PHE A 48 7.91 4.67 0.50
N PHE A 49 8.52 4.24 1.58
CA PHE A 49 9.89 4.62 1.94
C PHE A 49 10.56 3.50 2.73
N ASP A 50 11.86 3.39 2.56
CA ASP A 50 12.76 2.51 3.28
C ASP A 50 14.09 3.24 3.54
N TYR A 51 14.98 2.62 4.32
CA TYR A 51 16.33 3.15 4.62
C TYR A 51 16.34 4.62 5.09
N LYS A 52 15.33 5.00 5.88
CA LYS A 52 15.27 6.34 6.44
C LYS A 52 16.03 6.39 7.76
N ASN A 53 17.27 6.86 7.70
CA ASN A 53 18.23 6.89 8.79
C ASN A 53 19.11 8.16 8.79
N ASP A 54 18.59 9.26 8.26
CA ASP A 54 19.33 10.52 8.14
C ASP A 54 19.43 11.25 9.49
N ASN A 55 18.32 11.28 10.26
CA ASN A 55 18.24 11.91 11.58
C ASN A 55 17.12 11.24 12.39
N PHE A 56 17.49 10.52 13.46
CA PHE A 56 16.57 9.72 14.24
C PHE A 56 15.34 10.50 14.73
N GLU A 57 15.52 11.68 15.31
CA GLU A 57 14.42 12.47 15.86
C GLU A 57 13.40 12.89 14.78
N ASN A 58 13.90 13.38 13.65
CA ASN A 58 13.06 13.81 12.55
C ASN A 58 12.40 12.61 11.85
N ASP A 59 13.14 11.52 11.70
CA ASP A 59 12.66 10.29 11.06
C ASP A 59 11.61 9.62 11.92
N PHE A 60 11.81 9.55 13.25
CA PHE A 60 10.81 9.05 14.17
C PHE A 60 9.52 9.87 14.15
N LYS A 61 9.62 11.21 14.18
CA LYS A 61 8.45 12.11 14.05
C LYS A 61 7.70 11.86 12.75
N PHE A 62 8.42 11.74 11.64
CA PHE A 62 7.81 11.46 10.34
C PHE A 62 7.09 10.12 10.32
N VAL A 63 7.73 9.02 10.75
CA VAL A 63 7.13 7.67 10.77
C VAL A 63 5.89 7.64 11.68
N ARG A 64 5.96 8.27 12.85
CA ARG A 64 4.81 8.41 13.75
C ARG A 64 3.64 9.13 13.07
N ASP A 65 3.90 10.25 12.40
CA ASP A 65 2.86 11.04 11.74
C ASP A 65 2.27 10.29 10.53
N VAL A 66 3.05 9.45 9.84
CA VAL A 66 2.54 8.51 8.83
C VAL A 66 1.53 7.55 9.47
N GLY A 67 1.88 6.92 10.60
CA GLY A 67 1.00 6.00 11.31
C GLY A 67 -0.31 6.64 11.76
N VAL A 68 -0.24 7.82 12.38
CA VAL A 68 -1.43 8.59 12.81
C VAL A 68 -2.29 8.99 11.61
N THR A 69 -1.67 9.45 10.53
CA THR A 69 -2.38 9.82 9.31
C THR A 69 -3.05 8.62 8.65
N PHE A 70 -2.38 7.46 8.63
CA PHE A 70 -2.96 6.21 8.13
C PHE A 70 -4.21 5.82 8.93
N GLN A 71 -4.13 5.81 10.26
CA GLN A 71 -5.26 5.49 11.12
C GLN A 71 -6.46 6.42 10.87
N MET A 72 -6.21 7.72 10.80
CA MET A 72 -7.24 8.71 10.49
C MET A 72 -7.88 8.47 9.13
N LEU A 73 -7.08 8.30 8.08
CA LEU A 73 -7.56 8.04 6.71
C LEU A 73 -8.38 6.75 6.63
N PHE A 74 -7.87 5.68 7.25
CA PHE A 74 -8.56 4.39 7.27
C PHE A 74 -9.94 4.50 7.93
N ASN A 75 -10.01 5.12 9.11
CA ASN A 75 -11.27 5.33 9.83
C ASN A 75 -12.28 6.14 9.00
N GLU A 76 -11.84 7.22 8.34
CA GLU A 76 -12.70 8.03 7.48
C GLU A 76 -13.20 7.26 6.25
N ILE A 77 -12.36 6.42 5.65
CA ILE A 77 -12.77 5.57 4.52
C ILE A 77 -13.81 4.56 4.99
N ILE A 78 -13.56 3.86 6.10
CA ILE A 78 -14.48 2.85 6.65
C ILE A 78 -15.82 3.48 7.00
N LYS A 79 -15.85 4.57 7.77
CA LYS A 79 -17.10 5.28 8.12
C LYS A 79 -17.96 5.59 6.89
N LYS A 80 -17.35 6.02 5.80
CA LYS A 80 -18.05 6.40 4.55
C LYS A 80 -18.46 5.21 3.69
N LYS A 81 -17.74 4.09 3.77
CA LYS A 81 -17.91 2.95 2.87
C LYS A 81 -18.64 1.76 3.49
N LEU A 82 -18.60 1.60 4.81
CA LEU A 82 -19.12 0.43 5.51
C LEU A 82 -20.60 0.12 5.19
N LYS A 83 -21.42 1.16 5.07
CA LYS A 83 -22.86 1.04 4.76
C LYS A 83 -23.17 1.10 3.26
N ARG A 84 -22.15 1.20 2.40
CA ARG A 84 -22.38 1.27 0.95
C ARG A 84 -22.77 -0.09 0.41
N LYS A 85 -23.88 -0.14 -0.33
CA LYS A 85 -24.28 -1.35 -1.06
C LYS A 85 -23.23 -1.68 -2.13
N TRP A 86 -23.00 -2.95 -2.33
CA TRP A 86 -22.12 -3.49 -3.37
C TRP A 86 -22.85 -4.53 -4.21
N THR A 87 -22.36 -4.78 -5.40
CA THR A 87 -22.93 -5.74 -6.35
C THR A 87 -21.97 -6.93 -6.54
N LEU A 88 -22.46 -8.01 -7.15
CA LEU A 88 -21.59 -9.12 -7.54
C LEU A 88 -20.46 -8.66 -8.49
N LYS A 89 -20.75 -7.69 -9.37
CA LYS A 89 -19.74 -7.10 -10.26
C LYS A 89 -18.63 -6.38 -9.49
N ASP A 90 -18.98 -5.66 -8.44
CA ASP A 90 -17.98 -5.02 -7.56
C ASP A 90 -17.11 -6.08 -6.86
N LYS A 91 -17.72 -7.19 -6.45
CA LYS A 91 -17.01 -8.31 -5.80
C LYS A 91 -16.06 -9.02 -6.76
N GLU A 92 -16.50 -9.29 -8.00
CA GLU A 92 -15.64 -9.86 -9.03
C GLU A 92 -14.44 -8.95 -9.33
N PHE A 93 -14.67 -7.65 -9.49
CA PHE A 93 -13.60 -6.68 -9.66
C PHE A 93 -12.61 -6.71 -8.49
N GLN A 94 -13.11 -6.79 -7.24
CA GLN A 94 -12.27 -6.92 -6.06
C GLN A 94 -11.41 -8.18 -6.12
N TYR A 95 -11.97 -9.34 -6.48
CA TYR A 95 -11.22 -10.59 -6.58
C TYR A 95 -10.10 -10.52 -7.62
N ILE A 96 -10.36 -9.91 -8.79
CA ILE A 96 -9.34 -9.69 -9.82
C ILE A 96 -8.22 -8.79 -9.28
N LYS A 97 -8.54 -7.69 -8.60
CA LYS A 97 -7.52 -6.81 -8.00
C LYS A 97 -6.77 -7.49 -6.85
N ARG A 98 -7.40 -8.41 -6.13
CA ARG A 98 -6.70 -9.27 -5.15
C ARG A 98 -5.76 -10.27 -5.82
N GLY A 99 -6.06 -10.74 -7.03
CA GLY A 99 -5.12 -11.50 -7.85
C GLY A 99 -3.86 -10.69 -8.19
N ARG A 100 -4.01 -9.41 -8.57
CA ARG A 100 -2.84 -8.52 -8.80
C ARG A 100 -1.99 -8.34 -7.55
N TYR A 101 -2.62 -8.27 -6.39
CA TYR A 101 -1.92 -8.20 -5.11
C TYR A 101 -1.11 -9.48 -4.84
N ALA A 102 -1.69 -10.66 -5.07
CA ALA A 102 -1.00 -11.93 -4.91
C ALA A 102 0.18 -12.07 -5.90
N GLU A 103 -0.02 -11.68 -7.17
CA GLU A 103 1.05 -11.67 -8.17
C GLU A 103 2.24 -10.80 -7.74
N PHE A 104 1.97 -9.60 -7.23
CA PHE A 104 3.03 -8.73 -6.73
C PHE A 104 3.82 -9.39 -5.60
N ASN A 105 3.12 -9.86 -4.57
CA ASN A 105 3.78 -10.44 -3.40
C ASN A 105 4.63 -11.67 -3.74
N LEU A 106 4.12 -12.55 -4.59
CA LEU A 106 4.84 -13.78 -4.94
C LEU A 106 5.98 -13.54 -5.94
N LEU A 107 5.82 -12.60 -6.89
CA LEU A 107 6.78 -12.41 -7.97
C LEU A 107 7.80 -11.30 -7.71
N TYR A 108 7.41 -10.25 -7.01
CA TYR A 108 8.20 -9.02 -6.94
C TYR A 108 8.53 -8.54 -5.53
N ASP A 109 7.71 -8.89 -4.52
CA ASP A 109 7.96 -8.39 -3.16
C ASP A 109 9.26 -8.95 -2.59
N ARG A 110 10.16 -8.04 -2.21
CA ARG A 110 11.48 -8.40 -1.67
C ARG A 110 11.38 -9.18 -0.36
N GLY A 111 10.48 -8.76 0.53
CA GLY A 111 10.29 -9.38 1.84
C GLY A 111 9.73 -10.80 1.73
N THR A 112 8.68 -11.00 0.93
CA THR A 112 8.09 -12.31 0.66
C THR A 112 9.11 -13.27 0.05
N LYS A 113 9.84 -12.82 -0.98
CA LYS A 113 10.88 -13.63 -1.63
C LYS A 113 11.99 -14.01 -0.65
N PHE A 114 12.51 -13.07 0.10
CA PHE A 114 13.54 -13.34 1.11
C PHE A 114 13.06 -14.35 2.14
N GLY A 115 11.89 -14.15 2.73
CA GLY A 115 11.34 -15.05 3.73
C GLY A 115 11.17 -16.49 3.23
N LEU A 116 10.64 -16.66 2.01
CA LEU A 116 10.49 -17.99 1.40
C LEU A 116 11.85 -18.64 1.07
N GLN A 117 12.81 -17.87 0.55
CA GLN A 117 14.13 -18.37 0.19
C GLN A 117 15.00 -18.77 1.41
N THR A 118 14.79 -18.12 2.54
CA THR A 118 15.56 -18.39 3.78
C THR A 118 14.89 -19.43 4.69
N GLY A 119 13.83 -20.10 4.24
CA GLY A 119 13.14 -21.12 5.03
C GLY A 119 12.31 -20.59 6.19
N GLY A 120 11.84 -19.33 6.10
CA GLY A 120 10.96 -18.74 7.09
C GLY A 120 9.60 -19.44 7.20
N ASN A 121 8.84 -19.11 8.26
CA ASN A 121 7.52 -19.66 8.47
C ASN A 121 6.57 -19.24 7.34
N VAL A 122 6.19 -20.19 6.48
CA VAL A 122 5.35 -19.97 5.29
C VAL A 122 4.00 -19.37 5.66
N GLU A 123 3.36 -19.86 6.71
CA GLU A 123 2.06 -19.35 7.17
C GLU A 123 2.15 -17.88 7.59
N GLY A 124 3.22 -17.50 8.29
CA GLY A 124 3.47 -16.11 8.66
C GLY A 124 3.80 -15.21 7.47
N ILE A 125 4.57 -15.72 6.51
CA ILE A 125 4.96 -14.96 5.31
C ILE A 125 3.75 -14.73 4.39
N LEU A 126 2.91 -15.75 4.20
CA LEU A 126 1.77 -15.69 3.26
C LEU A 126 0.45 -15.27 3.92
N MET A 127 0.44 -14.93 5.21
CA MET A 127 -0.76 -14.53 5.95
C MET A 127 -1.50 -13.31 5.34
N SER A 128 -0.79 -12.47 4.58
CA SER A 128 -1.37 -11.29 3.94
C SER A 128 -2.08 -11.60 2.63
N LEU A 129 -1.89 -12.80 2.07
CA LEU A 129 -2.56 -13.18 0.83
C LEU A 129 -4.08 -13.35 1.04
N PRO A 130 -4.88 -12.97 0.04
CA PRO A 130 -6.33 -13.08 0.16
C PRO A 130 -6.77 -14.55 0.10
N PRO A 131 -7.80 -14.95 0.88
CA PRO A 131 -8.35 -16.30 0.81
C PRO A 131 -8.99 -16.61 -0.54
N ILE A 132 -9.43 -15.59 -1.27
CA ILE A 132 -9.99 -15.71 -2.61
C ILE A 132 -9.38 -14.64 -3.52
N ALA A 133 -8.89 -15.07 -4.67
CA ALA A 133 -8.41 -14.22 -5.75
C ALA A 133 -8.84 -14.81 -7.10
N LYS A 134 -8.97 -13.95 -8.12
CA LYS A 134 -9.27 -14.37 -9.48
C LYS A 134 -8.29 -13.76 -10.47
N TRP A 135 -8.05 -14.48 -11.57
CA TRP A 135 -7.19 -14.05 -12.67
C TRP A 135 -8.00 -13.99 -13.96
N LYS A 136 -7.88 -12.87 -14.64
CA LYS A 136 -8.30 -12.69 -16.04
C LYS A 136 -7.26 -11.85 -16.76
#